data_b31ceab7588f142357eb2969d2aa0ddc
#
_entry.id   b31ceab7588f142357eb2969d2aa0ddc
#
_cell.length_a   1.000
_cell.length_b   1.000
_cell.length_c   1.000
_cell.angle_alpha   90.00
_cell.angle_beta   90.00
_cell.angle_gamma   90.00
#
_symmetry.space_group_name_H-M   'P 1'
#
loop_
_entity.id
_entity.type
_entity.pdbx_description
1 polymer ?
#
loop_
_entity_poly.entity_id
_entity_poly.type
_entity_poly.pdbx_seq_one_letter_code
_entity_poly.pdbx_strand_id
1 'polypeptide(L)'
;MIRDGDVLLFQGDSITNAFRMPNEINDAYRLGAGYVFLIAARLRALRPHAGIRIENRGVSGDSLSRLRARWHEDCLAIRPTLLSILVGINNTAAGVDLEADARDAEAFEQEYDDLLVLTRKSLPKVRFVLCEPFLLPAGEVTDDRIRAIALRQGAVRRLAARHHAVFVPFQRVLADA
;
A
#
# COMPACT_ATOMS: atom_id res chain seq x y z
N MET A 1 -13.08 -9.98 2.53
CA MET A 1 -13.83 -9.49 3.69
C MET A 1 -13.03 -9.76 4.95
N ILE A 2 -13.01 -8.82 5.90
CA ILE A 2 -12.29 -8.96 7.18
C ILE A 2 -13.00 -9.99 8.07
N ARG A 3 -12.23 -10.86 8.74
CA ARG A 3 -12.71 -11.96 9.59
C ARG A 3 -12.25 -11.77 11.03
N ASP A 4 -12.90 -12.45 11.96
CA ASP A 4 -12.44 -12.51 13.35
C ASP A 4 -11.07 -13.20 13.44
N GLY A 5 -10.20 -12.66 14.29
CA GLY A 5 -8.82 -13.14 14.44
C GLY A 5 -7.87 -12.75 13.30
N ASP A 6 -8.30 -11.96 12.34
CA ASP A 6 -7.42 -11.51 11.26
C ASP A 6 -6.22 -10.70 11.77
N VAL A 7 -5.10 -10.88 11.08
CA VAL A 7 -3.92 -10.01 11.17
C VAL A 7 -3.91 -9.12 9.92
N LEU A 8 -4.27 -7.86 10.11
CA LEU A 8 -4.28 -6.85 9.05
C LEU A 8 -2.94 -6.13 9.05
N LEU A 9 -2.20 -6.23 7.95
CA LEU A 9 -0.95 -5.52 7.75
C LEU A 9 -1.12 -4.46 6.67
N PHE A 10 -0.70 -3.24 6.97
CA PHE A 10 -0.66 -2.12 6.04
C PHE A 10 0.79 -1.82 5.69
N GLN A 11 1.14 -1.96 4.42
CA GLN A 11 2.42 -1.65 3.83
C GLN A 11 2.31 -0.46 2.89
N GLY A 12 3.39 0.31 2.79
CA GLY A 12 3.42 1.47 1.91
C GLY A 12 4.47 2.49 2.33
N ASP A 13 4.31 3.68 1.80
CA ASP A 13 5.21 4.83 1.96
C ASP A 13 4.74 5.80 3.08
N SER A 14 5.02 7.11 2.91
CA SER A 14 4.66 8.17 3.85
C SER A 14 3.16 8.29 4.09
N ILE A 15 2.33 7.96 3.10
CA ILE A 15 0.87 8.03 3.22
C ILE A 15 0.38 6.96 4.21
N THR A 16 0.97 5.77 4.16
CA THR A 16 0.69 4.70 5.12
C THR A 16 1.36 4.95 6.46
N ASN A 17 2.60 5.45 6.47
CA ASN A 17 3.36 5.79 7.68
C ASN A 17 2.59 6.81 8.54
N ALA A 18 2.20 7.93 7.96
CA ALA A 18 1.41 9.00 8.59
C ALA A 18 1.89 9.35 10.01
N PHE A 19 3.20 9.60 10.17
CA PHE A 19 3.84 9.93 11.45
C PHE A 19 3.73 8.84 12.53
N ARG A 20 3.62 7.56 12.15
CA ARG A 20 3.60 6.48 13.12
C ARG A 20 4.88 6.44 13.97
N MET A 21 4.73 6.06 15.21
CA MET A 21 5.80 5.83 16.17
C MET A 21 5.84 4.32 16.52
N PRO A 22 6.68 3.52 15.85
CA PRO A 22 6.59 2.05 15.89
C PRO A 22 6.85 1.43 17.27
N ASN A 23 7.57 2.13 18.14
CA ASN A 23 7.92 1.65 19.49
C ASN A 23 6.88 2.03 20.55
N GLU A 24 5.84 2.76 20.18
CA GLU A 24 4.78 3.15 21.10
C GLU A 24 3.77 2.01 21.31
N ILE A 25 3.28 1.89 22.53
CA ILE A 25 2.27 0.89 22.89
C ILE A 25 0.88 1.39 22.48
N ASN A 26 0.65 2.70 22.56
CA ASN A 26 -0.63 3.30 22.21
C ASN A 26 -0.85 3.30 20.69
N ASP A 27 -1.94 2.72 20.26
CA ASP A 27 -2.28 2.62 18.84
C ASP A 27 -2.45 3.98 18.14
N ALA A 28 -2.83 5.03 18.85
CA ALA A 28 -2.91 6.38 18.28
C ALA A 28 -1.55 6.86 17.76
N TYR A 29 -0.46 6.38 18.35
CA TYR A 29 0.91 6.68 17.91
C TYR A 29 1.47 5.57 17.01
N ARG A 30 1.27 4.31 17.40
CA ARG A 30 1.82 3.15 16.69
C ARG A 30 1.26 2.99 15.28
N LEU A 31 -0.01 3.33 15.07
CA LEU A 31 -0.67 3.24 13.76
C LEU A 31 -0.56 4.52 12.94
N GLY A 32 -0.05 5.61 13.51
CA GLY A 32 0.04 6.91 12.86
C GLY A 32 -1.30 7.67 12.82
N ALA A 33 -1.29 8.87 12.26
CA ALA A 33 -2.45 9.76 12.20
C ALA A 33 -3.22 9.67 10.86
N GLY A 34 -3.01 8.62 10.08
CA GLY A 34 -3.58 8.45 8.75
C GLY A 34 -4.71 7.42 8.66
N TYR A 35 -4.97 6.97 7.44
CA TYR A 35 -6.10 6.07 7.13
C TYR A 35 -6.03 4.74 7.90
N VAL A 36 -4.83 4.25 8.25
CA VAL A 36 -4.67 3.01 9.02
C VAL A 36 -5.29 3.14 10.41
N PHE A 37 -5.05 4.28 11.08
CA PHE A 37 -5.65 4.56 12.39
C PHE A 37 -7.18 4.68 12.30
N LEU A 38 -7.70 5.36 11.28
CA LEU A 38 -9.15 5.51 11.07
C LEU A 38 -9.82 4.15 10.84
N ILE A 39 -9.20 3.28 10.04
CA ILE A 39 -9.68 1.90 9.84
C ILE A 39 -9.67 1.13 11.16
N ALA A 40 -8.59 1.22 11.93
CA ALA A 40 -8.47 0.54 13.21
C ALA A 40 -9.53 1.00 14.21
N ALA A 41 -9.72 2.31 14.35
CA ALA A 41 -10.74 2.89 15.23
C ALA A 41 -12.15 2.41 14.86
N ARG A 42 -12.47 2.45 13.55
CA ARG A 42 -13.78 1.99 13.05
C ARG A 42 -13.99 0.49 13.28
N LEU A 43 -12.98 -0.35 13.01
CA LEU A 43 -13.08 -1.79 13.22
C LEU A 43 -13.27 -2.14 14.68
N ARG A 44 -12.57 -1.48 15.60
CA ARG A 44 -12.73 -1.68 17.04
C ARG A 44 -14.10 -1.24 17.54
N ALA A 45 -14.61 -0.13 17.03
CA ALA A 45 -15.94 0.33 17.37
C ALA A 45 -17.05 -0.62 16.89
N LEU A 46 -16.92 -1.16 15.67
CA LEU A 46 -17.93 -2.03 15.08
C LEU A 46 -17.80 -3.51 15.49
N ARG A 47 -16.60 -3.96 15.85
CA ARG A 47 -16.30 -5.36 16.13
C ARG A 47 -15.32 -5.51 17.31
N PRO A 48 -15.66 -5.04 18.51
CA PRO A 48 -14.76 -4.95 19.66
C PRO A 48 -14.21 -6.30 20.12
N HIS A 49 -14.94 -7.40 19.86
CA HIS A 49 -14.59 -8.75 20.29
C HIS A 49 -13.99 -9.62 19.18
N ALA A 50 -13.73 -9.06 18.00
CA ALA A 50 -13.27 -9.84 16.84
C ALA A 50 -11.80 -10.30 16.93
N GLY A 51 -11.02 -9.86 17.92
CA GLY A 51 -9.61 -10.25 18.09
C GLY A 51 -8.71 -9.86 16.93
N ILE A 52 -9.05 -8.81 16.18
CA ILE A 52 -8.31 -8.35 15.01
C ILE A 52 -7.03 -7.64 15.45
N ARG A 53 -5.88 -8.09 14.95
CA ARG A 53 -4.60 -7.41 15.10
C ARG A 53 -4.34 -6.52 13.89
N ILE A 54 -3.91 -5.27 14.14
CA ILE A 54 -3.65 -4.29 13.08
C ILE A 54 -2.21 -3.79 13.22
N GLU A 55 -1.46 -3.88 12.11
CA GLU A 55 -0.05 -3.48 12.00
C GLU A 55 0.11 -2.44 10.90
N ASN A 56 0.76 -1.32 11.22
CA ASN A 56 1.23 -0.35 10.24
C ASN A 56 2.74 -0.50 10.06
N ARG A 57 3.17 -0.81 8.83
CA ARG A 57 4.58 -0.96 8.45
C ARG A 57 4.95 -0.01 7.29
N GLY A 58 4.21 1.07 7.13
CA GLY A 58 4.57 2.13 6.20
C GLY A 58 5.88 2.81 6.59
N VAL A 59 6.71 3.17 5.61
CA VAL A 59 7.96 3.91 5.79
C VAL A 59 8.02 5.07 4.82
N SER A 60 8.22 6.29 5.34
CA SER A 60 8.24 7.50 4.52
C SER A 60 9.34 7.43 3.45
N GLY A 61 8.98 7.78 2.21
CA GLY A 61 9.89 7.77 1.07
C GLY A 61 10.10 6.41 0.42
N ASP A 62 9.43 5.34 0.88
CA ASP A 62 9.61 4.03 0.25
C ASP A 62 9.08 4.02 -1.18
N SER A 63 9.95 3.59 -2.09
CA SER A 63 9.61 3.01 -3.39
C SER A 63 9.30 1.52 -3.23
N LEU A 64 8.84 0.88 -4.28
CA LEU A 64 8.59 -0.56 -4.27
C LEU A 64 9.85 -1.37 -3.94
N SER A 65 11.01 -0.99 -4.48
CA SER A 65 12.29 -1.65 -4.22
C SER A 65 12.74 -1.52 -2.76
N ARG A 66 12.55 -0.35 -2.14
CA ARG A 66 12.83 -0.14 -0.71
C ARG A 66 11.89 -0.96 0.17
N LEU A 67 10.61 -1.00 -0.17
CA LEU A 67 9.61 -1.82 0.50
C LEU A 67 9.97 -3.31 0.39
N ARG A 68 10.42 -3.79 -0.79
CA ARG A 68 10.89 -5.16 -1.01
C ARG A 68 12.12 -5.51 -0.15
N ALA A 69 13.05 -4.58 0.02
CA ALA A 69 14.28 -4.82 0.79
C ALA A 69 14.02 -5.20 2.26
N ARG A 70 12.93 -4.73 2.85
CA ARG A 70 12.52 -5.03 4.24
C ARG A 70 11.36 -6.04 4.34
N TRP A 71 10.99 -6.68 3.21
CA TRP A 71 9.77 -7.49 3.12
C TRP A 71 9.73 -8.69 4.04
N HIS A 72 10.87 -9.33 4.25
CA HIS A 72 10.96 -10.50 5.11
C HIS A 72 10.54 -10.15 6.55
N GLU A 73 11.12 -9.11 7.12
CA GLU A 73 10.89 -8.70 8.51
C GLU A 73 9.52 -8.03 8.68
N ASP A 74 9.20 -7.12 7.77
CA ASP A 74 8.03 -6.25 7.89
C ASP A 74 6.74 -6.84 7.28
N CYS A 75 6.83 -8.00 6.61
CA CYS A 75 5.66 -8.69 6.08
C CYS A 75 5.66 -10.18 6.39
N LEU A 76 6.63 -10.94 5.89
CA LEU A 76 6.57 -12.41 5.99
C LEU A 76 6.66 -12.90 7.43
N ALA A 77 7.50 -12.30 8.28
CA ALA A 77 7.64 -12.63 9.70
C ALA A 77 6.37 -12.28 10.50
N ILE A 78 5.62 -11.26 10.11
CA ILE A 78 4.37 -10.86 10.75
C ILE A 78 3.24 -11.86 10.46
N ARG A 79 3.31 -12.56 9.31
CA ARG A 79 2.34 -13.55 8.84
C ARG A 79 0.92 -12.99 8.74
N PRO A 80 0.70 -11.92 7.97
CA PRO A 80 -0.64 -11.34 7.83
C PRO A 80 -1.62 -12.32 7.18
N THR A 81 -2.89 -12.21 7.55
CA THR A 81 -4.00 -12.89 6.88
C THR A 81 -4.66 -12.00 5.84
N LEU A 82 -4.52 -10.68 6.00
CA LEU A 82 -4.90 -9.66 5.03
C LEU A 82 -3.78 -8.61 4.94
N LEU A 83 -3.30 -8.41 3.73
CA LEU A 83 -2.20 -7.49 3.42
C LEU A 83 -2.70 -6.38 2.50
N SER A 84 -2.66 -5.15 3.00
CA SER A 84 -2.96 -3.93 2.25
C SER A 84 -1.67 -3.25 1.84
N ILE A 85 -1.52 -2.89 0.55
CA ILE A 85 -0.32 -2.26 0.02
C ILE A 85 -0.72 -0.99 -0.74
N LEU A 86 -0.13 0.15 -0.32
CA LEU A 86 -0.25 1.44 -1.00
C LEU A 86 1.16 1.97 -1.29
N VAL A 87 1.63 1.80 -2.51
CA VAL A 87 2.97 2.20 -2.97
C VAL A 87 2.94 2.61 -4.44
N GLY A 88 3.85 3.47 -4.85
CA GLY A 88 3.99 3.84 -6.26
C GLY A 88 4.26 5.32 -6.50
N ILE A 89 3.86 6.23 -5.60
CA ILE A 89 4.10 7.65 -5.75
C ILE A 89 5.62 7.98 -5.76
N ASN A 90 6.42 7.27 -4.99
CA ASN A 90 7.87 7.42 -4.95
C ASN A 90 8.61 6.62 -6.05
N ASN A 91 7.87 5.93 -6.91
CA ASN A 91 8.39 5.28 -8.12
C ASN A 91 8.24 6.18 -9.36
N THR A 92 7.82 7.42 -9.19
CA THR A 92 7.69 8.40 -10.27
C THR A 92 8.85 9.37 -10.21
N ALA A 93 9.63 9.48 -11.29
CA ALA A 93 10.65 10.50 -11.44
C ALA A 93 10.07 11.77 -12.09
N ALA A 94 10.54 12.93 -11.70
CA ALA A 94 10.21 14.18 -12.39
C ALA A 94 11.14 14.38 -13.59
N GLY A 95 10.60 14.84 -14.73
CA GLY A 95 11.40 15.21 -15.90
C GLY A 95 11.93 14.05 -16.74
N VAL A 96 11.35 12.86 -16.62
CA VAL A 96 11.70 11.68 -17.44
C VAL A 96 10.92 11.72 -18.76
N ASP A 97 11.54 11.30 -19.84
CA ASP A 97 10.83 11.16 -21.12
C ASP A 97 9.78 10.05 -21.05
N LEU A 98 8.79 10.10 -21.95
CA LEU A 98 7.64 9.17 -21.93
C LEU A 98 8.04 7.71 -22.12
N GLU A 99 9.07 7.43 -22.91
CA GLU A 99 9.52 6.05 -23.14
C GLU A 99 10.25 5.48 -21.92
N ALA A 100 11.10 6.30 -21.28
CA ALA A 100 11.76 5.91 -20.04
C ALA A 100 10.74 5.65 -18.93
N ASP A 101 9.73 6.51 -18.79
CA ASP A 101 8.70 6.35 -17.78
C ASP A 101 7.80 5.12 -18.01
N ALA A 102 7.53 4.78 -19.28
CA ALA A 102 6.82 3.57 -19.62
C ALA A 102 7.62 2.31 -19.24
N ARG A 103 8.94 2.27 -19.55
CA ARG A 103 9.82 1.16 -19.14
C ARG A 103 9.90 1.02 -17.62
N ASP A 104 10.00 2.15 -16.91
CA ASP A 104 10.01 2.16 -15.43
C ASP A 104 8.68 1.65 -14.84
N ALA A 105 7.56 1.93 -15.51
CA ALA A 105 6.26 1.43 -15.10
C ALA A 105 6.10 -0.08 -15.34
N GLU A 106 6.66 -0.60 -16.44
CA GLU A 106 6.71 -2.04 -16.70
C GLU A 106 7.59 -2.76 -15.67
N ALA A 107 8.77 -2.21 -15.38
CA ALA A 107 9.66 -2.74 -14.35
C ALA A 107 9.00 -2.72 -12.96
N PHE A 108 8.28 -1.64 -12.62
CA PHE A 108 7.48 -1.55 -11.40
C PHE A 108 6.40 -2.63 -11.33
N GLU A 109 5.66 -2.86 -12.43
CA GLU A 109 4.63 -3.89 -12.46
C GLU A 109 5.24 -5.29 -12.26
N GLN A 110 6.36 -5.58 -12.92
CA GLN A 110 7.03 -6.87 -12.78
C GLN A 110 7.57 -7.08 -11.36
N GLU A 111 8.26 -6.10 -10.79
CA GLU A 111 8.77 -6.19 -9.42
C GLU A 111 7.64 -6.39 -8.40
N TYR A 112 6.50 -5.73 -8.61
CA TYR A 112 5.36 -5.86 -7.74
C TYR A 112 4.68 -7.24 -7.88
N ASP A 113 4.56 -7.74 -9.10
CA ASP A 113 4.06 -9.10 -9.37
C ASP A 113 4.91 -10.15 -8.65
N ASP A 114 6.24 -10.06 -8.80
CA ASP A 114 7.19 -10.95 -8.13
C ASP A 114 7.04 -10.92 -6.60
N LEU A 115 6.81 -9.72 -6.03
CA LEU A 115 6.60 -9.56 -4.60
C LEU A 115 5.31 -10.22 -4.12
N LEU A 116 4.24 -10.10 -4.89
CA LEU A 116 2.94 -10.74 -4.58
C LEU A 116 3.04 -12.27 -4.72
N VAL A 117 3.71 -12.76 -5.75
CA VAL A 117 3.98 -14.20 -5.96
C VAL A 117 4.80 -14.77 -4.81
N LEU A 118 5.91 -14.11 -4.42
CA LEU A 118 6.73 -14.49 -3.27
C LEU A 118 5.89 -14.58 -1.99
N THR A 119 5.06 -13.55 -1.77
CA THR A 119 4.19 -13.47 -0.59
C THR A 119 3.18 -14.62 -0.56
N ARG A 120 2.53 -14.89 -1.69
CA ARG A 120 1.57 -15.99 -1.82
C ARG A 120 2.22 -17.35 -1.61
N LYS A 121 3.44 -17.54 -2.12
CA LYS A 121 4.23 -18.77 -1.91
C LYS A 121 4.54 -19.00 -0.42
N SER A 122 4.90 -17.93 0.30
CA SER A 122 5.24 -18.00 1.72
C SER A 122 4.00 -18.05 2.63
N LEU A 123 2.92 -17.40 2.22
CA LEU A 123 1.66 -17.25 2.95
C LEU A 123 0.47 -17.61 2.03
N PRO A 124 0.20 -18.90 1.78
CA PRO A 124 -0.76 -19.32 0.74
C PRO A 124 -2.20 -18.83 0.95
N LYS A 125 -2.58 -18.50 2.19
CA LYS A 125 -3.93 -18.04 2.54
C LYS A 125 -4.06 -16.53 2.67
N VAL A 126 -2.97 -15.76 2.39
CA VAL A 126 -3.01 -14.30 2.48
C VAL A 126 -3.99 -13.72 1.45
N ARG A 127 -4.77 -12.75 1.87
CA ARG A 127 -5.67 -11.97 1.00
C ARG A 127 -5.05 -10.61 0.77
N PHE A 128 -5.07 -10.16 -0.47
CA PHE A 128 -4.49 -8.87 -0.86
C PHE A 128 -5.56 -7.79 -1.00
N VAL A 129 -5.20 -6.60 -0.58
CA VAL A 129 -5.85 -5.33 -0.90
C VAL A 129 -4.81 -4.46 -1.55
N LEU A 130 -4.94 -4.20 -2.85
CA LEU A 130 -4.03 -3.35 -3.59
C LEU A 130 -4.65 -1.97 -3.75
N CYS A 131 -4.01 -0.99 -3.16
CA CYS A 131 -4.47 0.39 -3.15
C CYS A 131 -3.82 1.15 -4.31
N GLU A 132 -4.64 1.84 -5.08
CA GLU A 132 -4.20 2.67 -6.18
C GLU A 132 -3.32 3.81 -5.65
N PRO A 133 -2.08 3.98 -6.12
CA PRO A 133 -1.30 5.17 -5.82
C PRO A 133 -2.01 6.38 -6.41
N PHE A 134 -1.96 7.52 -5.72
CA PHE A 134 -2.71 8.71 -6.13
C PHE A 134 -1.87 9.97 -6.04
N LEU A 135 -2.24 10.95 -6.83
CA LEU A 135 -1.67 12.29 -6.82
C LEU A 135 -2.80 13.29 -6.98
N LEU A 136 -3.01 14.10 -5.95
CA LEU A 136 -4.01 15.18 -6.01
C LEU A 136 -3.38 16.43 -6.61
N PRO A 137 -4.12 17.20 -7.43
CA PRO A 137 -3.63 18.41 -8.08
C PRO A 137 -3.56 19.57 -7.06
N ALA A 138 -2.64 19.44 -6.10
CA ALA A 138 -2.39 20.44 -5.07
C ALA A 138 -0.90 20.84 -5.08
N GLY A 139 -0.61 22.11 -5.07
CA GLY A 139 0.74 22.65 -5.17
C GLY A 139 1.36 22.50 -6.57
N GLU A 140 2.67 22.33 -6.63
CA GLU A 140 3.42 22.21 -7.90
C GLU A 140 3.37 20.78 -8.45
N VAL A 141 2.23 20.39 -9.02
CA VAL A 141 2.07 19.11 -9.71
C VAL A 141 2.21 19.32 -11.21
N THR A 142 3.18 18.65 -11.83
CA THR A 142 3.42 18.73 -13.27
C THR A 142 2.63 17.66 -14.02
N ASP A 143 2.33 17.91 -15.31
CA ASP A 143 1.67 16.93 -16.17
C ASP A 143 2.47 15.64 -16.30
N ASP A 144 3.81 15.71 -16.26
CA ASP A 144 4.68 14.52 -16.29
C ASP A 144 4.45 13.62 -15.08
N ARG A 145 4.30 14.21 -13.90
CA ARG A 145 3.99 13.45 -12.68
C ARG A 145 2.60 12.83 -12.73
N ILE A 146 1.62 13.55 -13.30
CA ILE A 146 0.26 13.01 -13.49
C ILE A 146 0.31 11.81 -14.44
N ARG A 147 1.05 11.88 -15.54
CA ARG A 147 1.23 10.76 -16.46
C ARG A 147 1.96 9.59 -15.82
N ALA A 148 3.05 9.87 -15.12
CA ALA A 148 3.84 8.85 -14.44
C ALA A 148 3.01 8.08 -13.42
N ILE A 149 2.22 8.75 -12.59
CA ILE A 149 1.37 8.06 -11.62
C ILE A 149 0.26 7.25 -12.32
N ALA A 150 -0.32 7.74 -13.42
CA ALA A 150 -1.35 7.03 -14.16
C ALA A 150 -0.87 5.66 -14.69
N LEU A 151 0.39 5.56 -15.12
CA LEU A 151 1.00 4.28 -15.51
C LEU A 151 1.07 3.30 -14.33
N ARG A 152 1.49 3.76 -13.14
CA ARG A 152 1.55 2.92 -11.93
C ARG A 152 0.14 2.54 -11.43
N GLN A 153 -0.84 3.43 -11.57
CA GLN A 153 -2.25 3.13 -11.29
C GLN A 153 -2.76 1.99 -12.17
N GLY A 154 -2.47 2.06 -13.49
CA GLY A 154 -2.79 1.00 -14.44
C GLY A 154 -2.15 -0.34 -14.07
N ALA A 155 -0.87 -0.33 -13.68
CA ALA A 155 -0.14 -1.52 -13.22
C ALA A 155 -0.80 -2.14 -11.98
N VAL A 156 -1.09 -1.35 -10.95
CA VAL A 156 -1.73 -1.85 -9.71
C VAL A 156 -3.12 -2.43 -9.99
N ARG A 157 -3.88 -1.83 -10.91
CA ARG A 157 -5.19 -2.35 -11.31
C ARG A 157 -5.08 -3.71 -12.01
N ARG A 158 -4.12 -3.88 -12.94
CA ARG A 158 -3.86 -5.16 -13.59
C ARG A 158 -3.41 -6.24 -12.61
N LEU A 159 -2.52 -5.89 -11.67
CA LEU A 159 -2.06 -6.78 -10.62
C LEU A 159 -3.21 -7.21 -9.69
N ALA A 160 -4.09 -6.29 -9.32
CA ALA A 160 -5.25 -6.63 -8.50
C ALA A 160 -6.15 -7.66 -9.18
N ALA A 161 -6.40 -7.53 -10.48
CA ALA A 161 -7.15 -8.52 -11.26
C ALA A 161 -6.40 -9.87 -11.32
N ARG A 162 -5.10 -9.85 -11.66
CA ARG A 162 -4.24 -11.05 -11.79
C ARG A 162 -4.18 -11.87 -10.50
N HIS A 163 -4.04 -11.20 -9.35
CA HIS A 163 -3.91 -11.84 -8.03
C HIS A 163 -5.22 -12.03 -7.29
N HIS A 164 -6.38 -11.76 -7.91
CA HIS A 164 -7.69 -11.79 -7.27
C HIS A 164 -7.74 -10.96 -5.98
N ALA A 165 -7.07 -9.80 -6.00
CA ALA A 165 -7.01 -8.87 -4.88
C ALA A 165 -8.20 -7.90 -4.90
N VAL A 166 -8.54 -7.38 -3.73
CA VAL A 166 -9.42 -6.22 -3.66
C VAL A 166 -8.66 -5.00 -4.17
N PHE A 167 -9.21 -4.30 -5.15
CA PHE A 167 -8.66 -3.04 -5.65
C PHE A 167 -9.34 -1.85 -4.97
N VAL A 168 -8.55 -0.89 -4.45
CA VAL A 168 -9.05 0.34 -3.85
C VAL A 168 -8.68 1.53 -4.74
N PRO A 169 -9.65 2.15 -5.44
CA PRO A 169 -9.41 3.23 -6.41
C PRO A 169 -9.25 4.59 -5.71
N PHE A 170 -8.15 4.78 -4.97
CA PHE A 170 -7.96 6.00 -4.16
C PHE A 170 -7.96 7.29 -4.99
N GLN A 171 -7.40 7.29 -6.21
CA GLN A 171 -7.40 8.49 -7.06
C GLN A 171 -8.82 9.02 -7.27
N ARG A 172 -9.75 8.13 -7.65
CA ARG A 172 -11.15 8.53 -7.86
C ARG A 172 -11.82 8.95 -6.56
N VAL A 173 -11.68 8.13 -5.50
CA VAL A 173 -12.36 8.39 -4.22
C VAL A 173 -11.93 9.73 -3.61
N LEU A 174 -10.66 10.11 -3.77
CA LEU A 174 -10.15 11.35 -3.21
C LEU A 174 -10.33 12.56 -4.15
N ALA A 175 -10.49 12.34 -5.45
CA ALA A 175 -10.81 13.42 -6.39
C ALA A 175 -12.29 13.84 -6.31
N ASP A 176 -13.17 12.93 -5.86
CA ASP A 176 -14.62 13.17 -5.74
C ASP A 176 -14.99 13.70 -4.33
N ALA A 177 -14.05 13.84 -3.40
CA ALA A 177 -14.26 14.28 -2.02
C ALA A 177 -14.03 15.78 -1.82
#